data_4f3c463bb21b962da5d5b487a707a6fa
#
_entry.id   4f3c463bb21b962da5d5b487a707a6fa
#
_cell.length_a   1.000
_cell.length_b   1.000
_cell.length_c   1.000
_cell.angle_alpha   90.00
_cell.angle_beta   90.00
_cell.angle_gamma   90.00
#
_symmetry.space_group_name_H-M   'P 1'
#
loop_
_entity.id
_entity.type
_entity.pdbx_description
1 polymer ?
#
loop_
_entity_poly.entity_id
_entity_poly.type
_entity_poly.pdbx_seq_one_letter_code
_entity_poly.pdbx_strand_id
1 'polypeptide(L)'
;MLAHRFCSALLISLALLLLPLGAAKAAADGIVRLKSAYGMQETIDRLKEDIAAKGIKFFSEIDQSKLAADAGIELAPSTLLIFGNPPLGTLFITADPDAGLDWPVRLLVFQDDKGQVWVAYTDFAWIAKRHGITNRDKEFTMATGVIGSITSVVTK
;
A
#
# COMPACT_ATOMS: atom_id res chain seq x y z
N MET A 1 -39.21 -38.31 -50.90
CA MET A 1 -37.92 -38.48 -50.24
C MET A 1 -37.47 -37.10 -49.82
N LEU A 2 -37.73 -36.72 -48.53
CA LEU A 2 -37.39 -35.39 -47.97
C LEU A 2 -36.15 -35.55 -47.08
N ALA A 3 -35.07 -34.87 -47.44
CA ALA A 3 -33.86 -34.79 -46.64
C ALA A 3 -33.93 -33.57 -45.69
N HIS A 4 -33.97 -33.82 -44.38
CA HIS A 4 -33.93 -32.79 -43.33
C HIS A 4 -32.47 -32.41 -43.05
N ARG A 5 -32.12 -31.17 -43.32
CA ARG A 5 -30.82 -30.56 -42.96
C ARG A 5 -30.96 -29.95 -41.54
N PHE A 6 -30.39 -30.57 -40.55
CA PHE A 6 -30.21 -29.97 -39.21
C PHE A 6 -29.07 -28.95 -39.23
N CYS A 7 -29.40 -27.70 -38.99
CA CYS A 7 -28.45 -26.63 -38.81
C CYS A 7 -28.18 -26.49 -37.32
N SER A 8 -27.05 -27.02 -36.84
CA SER A 8 -26.62 -26.86 -35.42
C SER A 8 -25.96 -25.50 -35.25
N ALA A 9 -26.65 -24.58 -34.59
CA ALA A 9 -26.09 -23.29 -34.15
C ALA A 9 -25.23 -23.51 -32.93
N LEU A 10 -23.92 -23.30 -33.07
CA LEU A 10 -22.94 -23.34 -31.99
C LEU A 10 -22.96 -22.01 -31.24
N LEU A 11 -23.61 -21.96 -30.08
CA LEU A 11 -23.59 -20.81 -29.16
C LEU A 11 -22.26 -20.81 -28.42
N ILE A 12 -21.33 -19.93 -28.81
CA ILE A 12 -20.10 -19.67 -28.08
C ILE A 12 -20.45 -18.70 -26.92
N SER A 13 -20.60 -19.23 -25.73
CA SER A 13 -20.73 -18.42 -24.51
C SER A 13 -19.38 -17.84 -24.13
N LEU A 14 -19.18 -16.55 -24.38
CA LEU A 14 -18.04 -15.77 -23.92
C LEU A 14 -18.19 -15.52 -22.42
N ALA A 15 -17.65 -16.40 -21.58
CA ALA A 15 -17.56 -16.19 -20.15
C ALA A 15 -16.50 -15.10 -19.87
N LEU A 16 -16.97 -13.88 -19.60
CA LEU A 16 -16.12 -12.78 -19.14
C LEU A 16 -15.64 -13.11 -17.73
N LEU A 17 -14.39 -13.60 -17.59
CA LEU A 17 -13.73 -13.79 -16.31
C LEU A 17 -13.47 -12.42 -15.68
N LEU A 18 -14.36 -11.99 -14.78
CA LEU A 18 -14.12 -10.92 -13.83
C LEU A 18 -13.10 -11.42 -12.83
N LEU A 19 -11.82 -11.12 -13.08
CA LEU A 19 -10.75 -11.28 -12.07
C LEU A 19 -11.06 -10.31 -10.93
N PRO A 20 -11.22 -10.78 -9.68
CA PRO A 20 -11.36 -9.87 -8.55
C PRO A 20 -10.06 -9.06 -8.44
N LEU A 21 -10.16 -7.72 -8.44
CA LEU A 21 -9.08 -6.85 -7.98
C LEU A 21 -8.78 -7.28 -6.54
N GLY A 22 -7.73 -8.07 -6.35
CA GLY A 22 -7.32 -8.54 -5.04
C GLY A 22 -6.97 -7.34 -4.15
N ALA A 23 -7.84 -7.03 -3.20
CA ALA A 23 -7.47 -6.13 -2.13
C ALA A 23 -6.23 -6.72 -1.44
N ALA A 24 -5.16 -5.94 -1.37
CA ALA A 24 -3.96 -6.34 -0.65
C ALA A 24 -4.34 -6.62 0.81
N LYS A 25 -4.22 -7.89 1.22
CA LYS A 25 -4.51 -8.32 2.59
C LYS A 25 -3.20 -8.28 3.38
N ALA A 26 -3.21 -7.65 4.54
CA ALA A 26 -2.07 -7.71 5.45
C ALA A 26 -1.73 -9.17 5.78
N ALA A 27 -0.45 -9.49 5.83
CA ALA A 27 0.03 -10.76 6.34
C ALA A 27 -0.23 -10.86 7.86
N ALA A 28 -0.02 -12.04 8.46
CA ALA A 28 -0.23 -12.25 9.90
C ALA A 28 0.67 -11.35 10.79
N ASP A 29 1.73 -10.78 10.20
CA ASP A 29 2.66 -9.83 10.84
C ASP A 29 2.16 -8.36 10.83
N GLY A 30 0.98 -8.10 10.27
CA GLY A 30 0.42 -6.76 10.16
C GLY A 30 1.08 -5.88 9.09
N ILE A 31 1.88 -6.44 8.18
CA ILE A 31 2.53 -5.70 7.10
C ILE A 31 1.78 -5.94 5.78
N VAL A 32 1.38 -4.85 5.14
CA VAL A 32 0.90 -4.86 3.75
C VAL A 32 2.10 -4.68 2.83
N ARG A 33 2.25 -5.56 1.83
CA ARG A 33 3.31 -5.48 0.81
C ARG A 33 2.69 -5.47 -0.58
N LEU A 34 3.11 -4.52 -1.41
CA LEU A 34 2.62 -4.33 -2.77
C LEU A 34 3.81 -4.26 -3.73
N LYS A 35 3.72 -4.94 -4.85
CA LYS A 35 4.72 -4.80 -5.92
C LYS A 35 4.55 -3.45 -6.60
N SER A 36 5.66 -2.74 -6.81
CA SER A 36 5.67 -1.60 -7.73
C SER A 36 5.85 -2.08 -9.17
N ALA A 37 5.14 -1.41 -10.10
CA ALA A 37 5.34 -1.57 -11.53
C ALA A 37 6.54 -0.75 -12.05
N TYR A 38 7.16 0.07 -11.19
CA TYR A 38 8.19 1.05 -11.54
C TYR A 38 9.50 0.76 -10.83
N GLY A 39 10.59 1.40 -11.31
CA GLY A 39 11.87 1.41 -10.63
C GLY A 39 11.83 2.19 -9.30
N MET A 40 12.91 2.10 -8.53
CA MET A 40 12.99 2.64 -7.17
C MET A 40 12.66 4.14 -7.12
N GLN A 41 13.38 4.98 -7.89
CA GLN A 41 13.21 6.43 -7.86
C GLN A 41 11.82 6.84 -8.37
N GLU A 42 11.36 6.27 -9.47
CA GLU A 42 10.04 6.59 -10.04
C GLU A 42 8.91 6.20 -9.06
N THR A 43 9.05 5.08 -8.33
CA THR A 43 8.10 4.70 -7.28
C THR A 43 8.03 5.77 -6.19
N ILE A 44 9.18 6.23 -5.69
CA ILE A 44 9.27 7.28 -4.66
C ILE A 44 8.61 8.58 -5.16
N ASP A 45 8.96 9.02 -6.37
CA ASP A 45 8.47 10.28 -6.93
C ASP A 45 6.95 10.27 -7.10
N ARG A 46 6.38 9.20 -7.67
CA ARG A 46 4.93 9.02 -7.83
C ARG A 46 4.18 9.04 -6.50
N LEU A 47 4.71 8.37 -5.48
CA LEU A 47 4.13 8.38 -4.14
C LEU A 47 4.15 9.78 -3.52
N LYS A 48 5.26 10.51 -3.64
CA LYS A 48 5.39 11.88 -3.12
C LYS A 48 4.47 12.86 -3.83
N GLU A 49 4.34 12.75 -5.15
CA GLU A 49 3.41 13.55 -5.95
C GLU A 49 1.96 13.32 -5.53
N ASP A 50 1.55 12.07 -5.35
CA ASP A 50 0.18 11.74 -4.94
C ASP A 50 -0.12 12.17 -3.50
N ILE A 51 0.84 12.00 -2.57
CA ILE A 51 0.75 12.51 -1.19
C ILE A 51 0.53 14.03 -1.20
N ALA A 52 1.30 14.77 -2.01
CA ALA A 52 1.17 16.21 -2.14
C ALA A 52 -0.17 16.62 -2.79
N ALA A 53 -0.61 15.94 -3.85
CA ALA A 53 -1.88 16.18 -4.52
C ALA A 53 -3.10 15.99 -3.60
N LYS A 54 -2.98 15.09 -2.61
CA LYS A 54 -4.00 14.87 -1.58
C LYS A 54 -3.93 15.86 -0.40
N GLY A 55 -3.01 16.82 -0.42
CA GLY A 55 -2.81 17.78 0.67
C GLY A 55 -2.33 17.12 1.98
N ILE A 56 -1.71 15.95 1.90
CA ILE A 56 -1.17 15.22 3.05
C ILE A 56 0.22 15.78 3.36
N LYS A 57 0.49 16.01 4.64
CA LYS A 57 1.77 16.57 5.06
C LYS A 57 2.89 15.53 4.92
N PHE A 58 3.88 15.83 4.10
CA PHE A 58 5.13 15.09 4.02
C PHE A 58 6.09 15.59 5.09
N PHE A 59 6.68 14.70 5.88
CA PHE A 59 7.57 15.05 6.98
C PHE A 59 9.03 14.78 6.64
N SER A 60 9.35 13.58 6.12
CA SER A 60 10.72 13.17 5.88
C SER A 60 10.83 12.04 4.87
N GLU A 61 11.99 11.98 4.23
CA GLU A 61 12.48 10.87 3.42
C GLU A 61 13.81 10.43 4.00
N ILE A 62 13.94 9.14 4.29
CA ILE A 62 15.14 8.56 4.89
C ILE A 62 15.69 7.51 3.93
N ASP A 63 16.79 7.82 3.25
CA ASP A 63 17.52 6.85 2.44
C ASP A 63 18.35 5.94 3.36
N GLN A 64 17.78 4.77 3.65
CA GLN A 64 18.37 3.79 4.55
C GLN A 64 19.61 3.13 3.91
N SER A 65 19.62 2.97 2.57
CA SER A 65 20.76 2.42 1.86
C SER A 65 21.96 3.36 1.90
N LYS A 66 21.73 4.68 1.79
CA LYS A 66 22.79 5.66 1.99
C LYS A 66 23.34 5.64 3.41
N LEU A 67 22.47 5.59 4.42
CA LEU A 67 22.89 5.49 5.82
C LEU A 67 23.72 4.23 6.08
N ALA A 68 23.35 3.10 5.48
CA ALA A 68 24.11 1.87 5.57
C ALA A 68 25.49 2.02 4.92
N ALA A 69 25.57 2.60 3.71
CA ALA A 69 26.81 2.85 3.01
C ALA A 69 27.76 3.78 3.80
N ASP A 70 27.21 4.84 4.42
CA ASP A 70 27.98 5.75 5.27
C ASP A 70 28.56 5.03 6.51
N ALA A 71 27.94 3.92 6.94
CA ALA A 71 28.43 3.04 8.01
C ALA A 71 29.28 1.87 7.53
N GLY A 72 29.59 1.78 6.23
CA GLY A 72 30.35 0.67 5.63
C GLY A 72 29.56 -0.64 5.52
N ILE A 73 28.22 -0.58 5.53
CA ILE A 73 27.32 -1.72 5.44
C ILE A 73 26.68 -1.74 4.04
N GLU A 74 26.66 -2.88 3.40
CA GLU A 74 25.97 -3.08 2.13
C GLU A 74 24.50 -3.36 2.38
N LEU A 75 23.60 -2.53 1.81
CA LEU A 75 22.16 -2.67 1.88
C LEU A 75 21.57 -2.42 0.49
N ALA A 76 20.68 -3.30 0.04
CA ALA A 76 19.89 -3.08 -1.18
C ALA A 76 19.10 -1.75 -1.07
N PRO A 77 18.73 -1.12 -2.20
CA PRO A 77 17.97 0.14 -2.18
C PRO A 77 16.77 0.08 -1.24
N SER A 78 16.71 1.01 -0.29
CA SER A 78 15.68 1.08 0.74
C SER A 78 15.49 2.52 1.20
N THR A 79 14.25 3.03 1.09
CA THR A 79 13.89 4.40 1.46
C THR A 79 12.60 4.40 2.26
N LEU A 80 12.60 5.09 3.41
CA LEU A 80 11.42 5.26 4.25
C LEU A 80 10.83 6.65 4.03
N LEU A 81 9.56 6.69 3.63
CA LEU A 81 8.77 7.92 3.50
C LEU A 81 7.90 8.10 4.74
N ILE A 82 7.95 9.29 5.34
CA ILE A 82 7.19 9.63 6.54
C ILE A 82 6.22 10.76 6.21
N PHE A 83 4.92 10.51 6.34
CA PHE A 83 3.88 11.48 6.02
C PHE A 83 2.62 11.23 6.86
N GLY A 84 1.67 12.17 6.82
CA GLY A 84 0.41 11.99 7.53
C GLY A 84 -0.51 13.19 7.46
N ASN A 85 -1.74 12.96 7.91
CA ASN A 85 -2.74 13.99 8.12
C ASN A 85 -2.85 14.26 9.64
N PRO A 86 -2.31 15.38 10.17
CA PRO A 86 -2.30 15.64 11.61
C PRO A 86 -3.69 15.61 12.26
N PRO A 87 -4.75 16.23 11.70
CA PRO A 87 -6.11 16.10 12.24
C PRO A 87 -6.59 14.67 12.42
N LEU A 88 -6.30 13.79 11.45
CA LEU A 88 -6.70 12.38 11.53
C LEU A 88 -5.81 11.59 12.50
N GLY A 89 -4.50 11.72 12.38
CA GLY A 89 -3.55 10.98 13.20
C GLY A 89 -3.62 11.29 14.68
N THR A 90 -3.90 12.54 15.02
CA THR A 90 -4.07 12.95 16.43
C THR A 90 -5.25 12.24 17.10
N LEU A 91 -6.30 11.88 16.35
CA LEU A 91 -7.43 11.14 16.90
C LEU A 91 -7.04 9.73 17.39
N PHE A 92 -6.07 9.09 16.77
CA PHE A 92 -5.54 7.80 17.25
C PHE A 92 -4.74 7.99 18.54
N ILE A 93 -3.88 9.01 18.60
CA ILE A 93 -3.06 9.32 19.78
C ILE A 93 -3.93 9.74 20.98
N THR A 94 -5.05 10.43 20.73
CA THR A 94 -6.02 10.77 21.80
C THR A 94 -6.82 9.57 22.30
N ALA A 95 -6.94 8.51 21.51
CA ALA A 95 -7.57 7.27 21.94
C ALA A 95 -6.62 6.39 22.76
N ASP A 96 -5.34 6.33 22.36
CA ASP A 96 -4.25 5.68 23.08
C ASP A 96 -2.93 6.41 22.77
N PRO A 97 -2.22 6.96 23.76
CA PRO A 97 -0.96 7.68 23.55
C PRO A 97 0.12 6.84 22.87
N ASP A 98 0.17 5.52 23.10
CA ASP A 98 1.15 4.62 22.50
C ASP A 98 0.94 4.45 20.98
N ALA A 99 -0.26 4.79 20.45
CA ALA A 99 -0.49 4.86 19.01
C ALA A 99 0.42 5.89 18.31
N GLY A 100 1.00 6.83 19.06
CA GLY A 100 2.04 7.73 18.56
C GLY A 100 3.30 7.03 18.05
N LEU A 101 3.54 5.78 18.42
CA LEU A 101 4.62 4.94 17.86
C LEU A 101 4.37 4.54 16.40
N ASP A 102 3.10 4.48 15.99
CA ASP A 102 2.69 4.09 14.63
C ASP A 102 2.23 5.30 13.79
N TRP A 103 2.30 6.51 14.35
CA TRP A 103 1.97 7.76 13.68
C TRP A 103 3.12 8.77 13.82
N PRO A 104 3.55 9.50 12.74
CA PRO A 104 3.04 9.51 11.35
C PRO A 104 3.20 8.19 10.61
N VAL A 105 2.48 8.06 9.46
CA VAL A 105 2.57 6.89 8.58
C VAL A 105 4.00 6.73 8.09
N ARG A 106 4.46 5.49 8.10
CA ARG A 106 5.75 5.05 7.56
C ARG A 106 5.50 4.14 6.37
N LEU A 107 5.95 4.55 5.20
CA LEU A 107 5.84 3.81 3.95
C LEU A 107 7.25 3.48 3.47
N LEU A 108 7.59 2.21 3.48
CA LEU A 108 8.88 1.72 3.01
C LEU A 108 8.81 1.42 1.52
N VAL A 109 9.78 1.93 0.76
CA VAL A 109 10.05 1.55 -0.64
C VAL A 109 11.38 0.82 -0.65
N PHE A 110 11.42 -0.43 -1.12
CA PHE A 110 12.65 -1.22 -1.09
C PHE A 110 12.73 -2.16 -2.29
N GLN A 111 13.96 -2.59 -2.61
CA GLN A 111 14.23 -3.57 -3.65
C GLN A 111 14.63 -4.91 -3.01
N ASP A 112 14.05 -6.00 -3.50
CA ASP A 112 14.43 -7.35 -3.07
C ASP A 112 15.66 -7.88 -3.85
N ASP A 113 16.16 -9.05 -3.45
CA ASP A 113 17.33 -9.70 -4.06
C ASP A 113 17.17 -10.03 -5.55
N LYS A 114 15.94 -9.96 -6.07
CA LYS A 114 15.62 -10.19 -7.49
C LYS A 114 15.48 -8.88 -8.28
N GLY A 115 15.72 -7.75 -7.64
CA GLY A 115 15.56 -6.43 -8.23
C GLY A 115 14.12 -5.95 -8.32
N GLN A 116 13.15 -6.66 -7.72
CA GLN A 116 11.76 -6.22 -7.66
C GLN A 116 11.58 -5.12 -6.60
N VAL A 117 10.96 -4.02 -7.01
CA VAL A 117 10.62 -2.93 -6.09
C VAL A 117 9.29 -3.21 -5.40
N TRP A 118 9.27 -3.02 -4.10
CA TRP A 118 8.13 -3.21 -3.22
C TRP A 118 7.81 -1.94 -2.44
N VAL A 119 6.54 -1.80 -2.11
CA VAL A 119 6.05 -0.81 -1.17
C VAL A 119 5.44 -1.54 0.02
N ALA A 120 5.81 -1.14 1.23
CA ALA A 120 5.30 -1.79 2.45
C ALA A 120 4.90 -0.77 3.51
N TYR A 121 3.83 -1.07 4.26
CA TYR A 121 3.36 -0.27 5.38
C TYR A 121 2.63 -1.15 6.41
N THR A 122 2.46 -0.63 7.62
CA THR A 122 1.69 -1.32 8.66
C THR A 122 0.19 -1.17 8.40
N ASP A 123 -0.55 -2.27 8.41
CA ASP A 123 -2.00 -2.30 8.27
C ASP A 123 -2.69 -1.53 9.40
N PHE A 124 -3.63 -0.66 9.07
CA PHE A 124 -4.29 0.17 10.07
C PHE A 124 -5.23 -0.62 11.00
N ALA A 125 -5.84 -1.71 10.52
CA ALA A 125 -6.64 -2.58 11.37
C ALA A 125 -5.74 -3.32 12.38
N TRP A 126 -4.52 -3.67 11.96
CA TRP A 126 -3.53 -4.23 12.86
C TRP A 126 -3.06 -3.23 13.93
N ILE A 127 -2.84 -1.95 13.54
CA ILE A 127 -2.52 -0.86 14.48
C ILE A 127 -3.65 -0.69 15.51
N ALA A 128 -4.91 -0.63 15.05
CA ALA A 128 -6.07 -0.54 15.93
C ALA A 128 -6.09 -1.68 16.97
N LYS A 129 -5.86 -2.91 16.51
CA LYS A 129 -5.80 -4.10 17.37
C LYS A 129 -4.62 -4.04 18.35
N ARG A 130 -3.42 -3.64 17.88
CA ARG A 130 -2.20 -3.52 18.69
C ARG A 130 -2.40 -2.61 19.89
N HIS A 131 -3.06 -1.47 19.70
CA HIS A 131 -3.30 -0.46 20.72
C HIS A 131 -4.69 -0.58 21.40
N GLY A 132 -5.47 -1.63 21.08
CA GLY A 132 -6.79 -1.85 21.68
C GLY A 132 -7.80 -0.73 21.38
N ILE A 133 -7.63 0.04 20.30
CA ILE A 133 -8.48 1.17 19.94
C ILE A 133 -9.75 0.64 19.26
N THR A 134 -10.91 0.78 19.95
CA THR A 134 -12.22 0.28 19.49
C THR A 134 -13.23 1.38 19.22
N ASN A 135 -12.86 2.63 19.40
CA ASN A 135 -13.74 3.80 19.30
C ASN A 135 -13.36 4.75 18.15
N ARG A 136 -12.61 4.28 17.16
CA ARG A 136 -12.13 5.05 15.98
C ARG A 136 -12.27 4.29 14.66
N ASP A 137 -13.28 3.42 14.53
CA ASP A 137 -13.45 2.55 13.35
C ASP A 137 -13.57 3.34 12.04
N LYS A 138 -14.26 4.49 12.07
CA LYS A 138 -14.43 5.36 10.90
C LYS A 138 -13.10 5.96 10.46
N GLU A 139 -12.31 6.43 11.41
CA GLU A 139 -11.01 7.04 11.20
C GLU A 139 -10.00 6.01 10.67
N PHE A 140 -9.98 4.81 11.21
CA PHE A 140 -9.16 3.71 10.70
C PHE A 140 -9.57 3.27 9.30
N THR A 141 -10.87 3.20 9.01
CA THR A 141 -11.39 2.92 7.66
C THR A 141 -10.96 4.00 6.67
N MET A 142 -11.05 5.27 7.06
CA MET A 142 -10.59 6.40 6.25
C MET A 142 -9.08 6.32 5.97
N ALA A 143 -8.27 6.09 7.00
CA ALA A 143 -6.82 5.96 6.86
C ALA A 143 -6.44 4.80 5.93
N THR A 144 -7.12 3.65 6.04
CA THR A 144 -6.95 2.49 5.14
C THR A 144 -7.28 2.85 3.69
N GLY A 145 -8.37 3.58 3.47
CA GLY A 145 -8.74 4.05 2.12
C GLY A 145 -7.71 5.00 1.52
N VAL A 146 -7.19 5.92 2.32
CA VAL A 146 -6.19 6.90 1.89
C VAL A 146 -4.87 6.22 1.51
N ILE A 147 -4.33 5.32 2.35
CA ILE A 147 -3.07 4.63 2.05
C ILE A 147 -3.22 3.71 0.83
N GLY A 148 -4.37 3.04 0.69
CA GLY A 148 -4.69 2.23 -0.48
C GLY A 148 -4.72 3.06 -1.76
N SER A 149 -5.30 4.27 -1.72
CA SER A 149 -5.29 5.21 -2.84
C SER A 149 -3.87 5.68 -3.18
N ILE A 150 -3.05 6.05 -2.19
CA ILE A 150 -1.66 6.47 -2.38
C ILE A 150 -0.85 5.35 -3.04
N THR A 151 -0.93 4.13 -2.53
CA THR A 151 -0.13 3.01 -3.05
C THR A 151 -0.61 2.50 -4.40
N SER A 152 -1.87 2.75 -4.77
CA SER A 152 -2.41 2.34 -6.08
C SER A 152 -1.74 2.99 -7.28
N VAL A 153 -1.10 4.17 -7.11
CA VAL A 153 -0.43 4.88 -8.22
C VAL A 153 0.85 4.20 -8.70
N VAL A 154 1.36 3.24 -7.92
CA VAL A 154 2.59 2.50 -8.23
C VAL A 154 2.37 1.02 -8.52
N THR A 155 1.14 0.51 -8.38
CA THR A 155 0.81 -0.91 -8.58
C THR A 155 0.19 -1.21 -9.95
N LYS A 156 0.07 -0.22 -10.82
CA LYS A 156 -0.59 -0.33 -12.14
C LYS A 156 0.42 -0.34 -13.26
#